data_139d23f877c85b994bd76cd95e2f93b0
#
_entry.id   139d23f877c85b994bd76cd95e2f93b0
#
_cell.length_a   1.000
_cell.length_b   1.000
_cell.length_c   1.000
_cell.angle_alpha   90.00
_cell.angle_beta   90.00
_cell.angle_gamma   90.00
#
_symmetry.space_group_name_H-M   'P 1'
#
loop_
_entity.id
_entity.type
_entity.pdbx_description
1 polymer ?
#
loop_
_entity_poly.entity_id
_entity_poly.type
_entity_poly.pdbx_seq_one_letter_code
_entity_poly.pdbx_strand_id
1 'polypeptide(L)'
;MAGPAAAGVLIYAKDFHCLAHFYAQVLRMQRLHADEHIIVLESAALQLVIHAIPADIATQVHIDKPPQRRADVALKLFVTVPAIAEAAIAAEALGGQVFDERWQGPGFAVCNAMDCEGNVIQLRESLLADE
;
A
#
# COMPACT_ATOMS: atom_id res chain seq x y z
N MET A 1 -22.00 9.43 -13.27
CA MET A 1 -20.89 8.66 -13.85
C MET A 1 -19.59 9.23 -13.37
N ALA A 2 -18.76 8.40 -12.82
CA ALA A 2 -17.45 8.83 -12.34
C ALA A 2 -16.48 8.96 -13.52
N GLY A 3 -15.81 10.08 -13.64
CA GLY A 3 -14.69 10.25 -14.57
C GLY A 3 -13.40 9.67 -13.98
N PRO A 4 -12.24 9.98 -14.55
CA PRO A 4 -10.97 9.51 -14.02
C PRO A 4 -10.64 10.20 -12.70
N ALA A 5 -9.92 9.52 -11.82
CA ALA A 5 -9.39 10.14 -10.61
C ALA A 5 -8.40 11.25 -10.97
N ALA A 6 -8.34 12.28 -10.14
CA ALA A 6 -7.39 13.38 -10.36
C ALA A 6 -5.94 12.92 -10.21
N ALA A 7 -5.68 11.98 -9.31
CA ALA A 7 -4.35 11.45 -9.08
C ALA A 7 -4.44 10.06 -8.45
N GLY A 8 -3.42 9.27 -8.67
CA GLY A 8 -3.35 7.93 -8.11
C GLY A 8 -2.02 7.28 -8.39
N VAL A 9 -1.92 6.03 -7.97
CA VAL A 9 -0.75 5.19 -8.19
C VAL A 9 -1.21 3.87 -8.81
N LEU A 10 -0.50 3.40 -9.79
CA LEU A 10 -0.73 2.09 -10.38
C LEU A 10 0.41 1.16 -9.96
N ILE A 11 0.05 0.00 -9.41
CA ILE A 11 1.01 -1.00 -8.94
C ILE A 11 0.76 -2.30 -9.69
N TYR A 12 1.80 -2.83 -10.30
CA TYR A 12 1.74 -4.17 -10.88
C TYR A 12 2.05 -5.20 -9.79
N ALA A 13 1.25 -6.25 -9.73
CA ALA A 13 1.34 -7.27 -8.68
C ALA A 13 1.33 -8.67 -9.26
N LYS A 14 2.13 -9.54 -8.67
CA LYS A 14 2.10 -10.97 -8.99
C LYS A 14 0.84 -11.60 -8.43
N ASP A 15 0.51 -11.29 -7.18
CA ASP A 15 -0.74 -11.69 -6.53
C ASP A 15 -1.55 -10.43 -6.23
N PHE A 16 -2.31 -9.99 -7.21
CA PHE A 16 -3.01 -8.70 -7.09
C PHE A 16 -4.18 -8.75 -6.09
N HIS A 17 -4.77 -9.92 -5.83
CA HIS A 17 -5.78 -10.05 -4.79
C HIS A 17 -5.19 -9.83 -3.41
N CYS A 18 -4.05 -10.44 -3.13
CA CYS A 18 -3.35 -10.27 -1.86
C CYS A 18 -2.93 -8.82 -1.65
N LEU A 19 -2.36 -8.21 -2.68
CA LEU A 19 -1.89 -6.83 -2.61
C LEU A 19 -3.06 -5.85 -2.42
N ALA A 20 -4.16 -6.04 -3.14
CA ALA A 20 -5.33 -5.19 -2.99
C ALA A 20 -5.94 -5.32 -1.60
N HIS A 21 -6.01 -6.53 -1.07
CA HIS A 21 -6.52 -6.75 0.28
C HIS A 21 -5.63 -6.06 1.33
N PHE A 22 -4.31 -6.15 1.15
CA PHE A 22 -3.35 -5.46 2.01
C PHE A 22 -3.64 -3.96 2.08
N TYR A 23 -3.71 -3.30 0.92
CA TYR A 23 -3.91 -1.85 0.88
C TYR A 23 -5.30 -1.42 1.33
N ALA A 24 -6.33 -2.23 1.03
CA ALA A 24 -7.67 -1.94 1.49
C ALA A 24 -7.74 -1.90 3.03
N GLN A 25 -7.02 -2.79 3.70
CA GLN A 25 -7.03 -2.85 5.17
C GLN A 25 -6.04 -1.88 5.80
N VAL A 26 -4.80 -1.84 5.32
CA VAL A 26 -3.74 -1.02 5.93
C VAL A 26 -3.99 0.48 5.69
N LEU A 27 -4.39 0.86 4.49
CA LEU A 27 -4.65 2.26 4.13
C LEU A 27 -6.13 2.64 4.23
N ARG A 28 -6.99 1.71 4.65
CA ARG A 28 -8.44 1.93 4.81
C ARG A 28 -9.09 2.47 3.55
N MET A 29 -8.84 1.78 2.44
CA MET A 29 -9.38 2.14 1.14
C MET A 29 -10.60 1.30 0.80
N GLN A 30 -11.52 1.87 0.03
CA GLN A 30 -12.69 1.17 -0.45
C GLN A 30 -12.44 0.59 -1.84
N ARG A 31 -12.96 -0.60 -2.08
CA ARG A 31 -12.89 -1.21 -3.39
C ARG A 31 -13.99 -0.60 -4.27
N LEU A 32 -13.59 0.05 -5.37
CA LEU A 32 -14.51 0.62 -6.36
C LEU A 32 -14.83 -0.35 -7.48
N HIS A 33 -13.85 -1.16 -7.87
CA HIS A 33 -13.96 -2.04 -9.02
C HIS A 33 -13.02 -3.22 -8.86
N ALA A 34 -13.42 -4.37 -9.38
CA ALA A 34 -12.57 -5.55 -9.44
C ALA A 34 -12.98 -6.39 -10.64
N ASP A 35 -12.01 -6.80 -11.43
CA ASP A 35 -12.19 -7.76 -12.50
C ASP A 35 -11.00 -8.74 -12.52
N GLU A 36 -10.81 -9.46 -13.63
CA GLU A 36 -9.78 -10.49 -13.73
C GLU A 36 -8.35 -9.94 -13.75
N HIS A 37 -8.19 -8.65 -14.02
CA HIS A 37 -6.87 -8.05 -14.24
C HIS A 37 -6.60 -6.85 -13.35
N ILE A 38 -7.63 -6.17 -12.85
CA ILE A 38 -7.49 -4.88 -12.17
C ILE A 38 -8.40 -4.84 -10.95
N ILE A 39 -7.86 -4.34 -9.85
CA ILE A 39 -8.64 -3.96 -8.67
C ILE A 39 -8.36 -2.50 -8.40
N VAL A 40 -9.41 -1.69 -8.27
CA VAL A 40 -9.30 -0.26 -7.99
C VAL A 40 -9.73 0.01 -6.57
N LEU A 41 -8.85 0.64 -5.81
CA LEU A 41 -9.11 1.07 -4.43
C LEU A 41 -9.11 2.58 -4.37
N GLU A 42 -9.94 3.14 -3.50
CA GLU A 42 -10.02 4.60 -3.34
C GLU A 42 -10.17 5.00 -1.89
N SER A 43 -9.54 6.11 -1.54
CA SER A 43 -9.78 6.85 -0.31
C SER A 43 -9.96 8.32 -0.67
N ALA A 44 -10.22 9.17 0.34
CA ALA A 44 -10.29 10.62 0.10
C ALA A 44 -8.98 11.19 -0.43
N ALA A 45 -7.85 10.54 -0.12
CA ALA A 45 -6.52 11.03 -0.46
C ALA A 45 -6.08 10.68 -1.88
N LEU A 46 -6.35 9.44 -2.32
CA LEU A 46 -5.87 8.98 -3.63
C LEU A 46 -6.58 7.71 -4.07
N GLN A 47 -6.34 7.36 -5.33
CA GLN A 47 -6.78 6.09 -5.91
C GLN A 47 -5.57 5.19 -6.15
N LEU A 48 -5.71 3.90 -5.81
CA LEU A 48 -4.72 2.87 -6.18
C LEU A 48 -5.34 1.95 -7.21
N VAL A 49 -4.60 1.71 -8.29
CA VAL A 49 -4.96 0.71 -9.29
C VAL A 49 -3.98 -0.46 -9.13
N ILE A 50 -4.48 -1.60 -8.70
CA ILE A 50 -3.67 -2.81 -8.55
C ILE A 50 -3.89 -3.65 -9.81
N HIS A 51 -2.87 -3.74 -10.64
CA HIS A 51 -2.94 -4.41 -11.93
C HIS A 51 -2.19 -5.72 -11.88
N ALA A 52 -2.84 -6.82 -12.26
CA ALA A 52 -2.16 -8.10 -12.34
C ALA A 52 -1.05 -8.04 -13.38
N ILE A 53 0.11 -8.58 -13.04
CA ILE A 53 1.18 -8.80 -14.03
C ILE A 53 0.68 -9.88 -14.99
N PRO A 54 0.81 -9.70 -16.33
CA PRO A 54 0.43 -10.75 -17.28
C PRO A 54 1.05 -12.10 -16.93
N ALA A 55 0.29 -13.17 -17.09
CA ALA A 55 0.67 -14.50 -16.58
C ALA A 55 2.03 -14.97 -17.08
N ASP A 56 2.36 -14.72 -18.33
CA ASP A 56 3.65 -15.11 -18.93
C ASP A 56 4.83 -14.37 -18.31
N ILE A 57 4.63 -13.12 -17.90
CA ILE A 57 5.65 -12.32 -17.21
C ILE A 57 5.70 -12.68 -15.73
N ALA A 58 4.53 -12.91 -15.12
CA ALA A 58 4.43 -13.22 -13.69
C ALA A 58 5.21 -14.48 -13.31
N THR A 59 5.31 -15.46 -14.21
CA THR A 59 6.09 -16.69 -13.94
C THR A 59 7.58 -16.41 -13.76
N GLN A 60 8.07 -15.27 -14.25
CA GLN A 60 9.47 -14.86 -14.14
C GLN A 60 9.71 -13.95 -12.92
N VAL A 61 8.65 -13.53 -12.26
CA VAL A 61 8.73 -12.69 -11.05
C VAL A 61 8.67 -13.61 -9.83
N HIS A 62 9.69 -13.52 -8.99
CA HIS A 62 9.75 -14.31 -7.77
C HIS A 62 9.54 -13.41 -6.56
N ILE A 63 8.57 -13.76 -5.72
CA ILE A 63 8.29 -13.06 -4.46
C ILE A 63 8.46 -14.06 -3.32
N ASP A 64 9.41 -13.80 -2.42
CA ASP A 64 9.62 -14.65 -1.25
C ASP A 64 8.49 -14.49 -0.23
N LYS A 65 8.31 -15.51 0.61
CA LYS A 65 7.34 -15.47 1.72
C LYS A 65 8.05 -15.82 3.04
N PRO A 66 8.28 -14.79 3.92
CA PRO A 66 7.88 -13.40 3.78
C PRO A 66 8.64 -12.69 2.67
N PRO A 67 8.08 -11.60 2.11
CA PRO A 67 8.72 -10.91 1.00
C PRO A 67 9.99 -10.20 1.43
N GLN A 68 10.93 -10.07 0.50
CA GLN A 68 12.12 -9.27 0.71
C GLN A 68 11.81 -7.80 0.44
N ARG A 69 12.36 -6.93 1.27
CA ARG A 69 12.18 -5.50 1.12
C ARG A 69 12.83 -4.99 -0.16
N ARG A 70 12.03 -4.37 -1.03
CA ARG A 70 12.52 -3.73 -2.25
C ARG A 70 12.96 -2.31 -1.93
N ALA A 71 14.16 -2.16 -1.37
CA ALA A 71 14.66 -0.87 -0.91
C ALA A 71 15.30 -0.02 -2.00
N ASP A 72 15.72 -0.65 -3.09
CA ASP A 72 16.47 0.00 -4.18
C ASP A 72 15.55 0.41 -5.33
N VAL A 73 14.62 1.31 -5.03
CA VAL A 73 13.66 1.86 -5.99
C VAL A 73 13.58 3.37 -5.81
N ALA A 74 13.27 4.07 -6.91
CA ALA A 74 13.26 5.53 -6.91
C ALA A 74 12.00 6.14 -6.32
N LEU A 75 10.86 5.46 -6.42
CA LEU A 75 9.57 6.01 -6.01
C LEU A 75 9.08 5.35 -4.72
N LYS A 76 8.43 6.15 -3.87
CA LYS A 76 7.84 5.66 -2.63
C LYS A 76 6.51 6.38 -2.43
N LEU A 77 5.44 5.59 -2.35
CA LEU A 77 4.13 6.10 -1.99
C LEU A 77 4.12 6.47 -0.51
N PHE A 78 3.50 7.57 -0.16
CA PHE A 78 3.22 7.85 1.25
C PHE A 78 1.73 8.12 1.44
N VAL A 79 1.21 7.72 2.59
CA VAL A 79 -0.19 7.92 2.96
C VAL A 79 -0.28 8.18 4.46
N THR A 80 -1.15 9.10 4.84
CA THR A 80 -1.46 9.34 6.25
C THR A 80 -2.54 8.36 6.69
N VAL A 81 -2.27 7.65 7.78
CA VAL A 81 -3.20 6.70 8.40
C VAL A 81 -3.64 7.24 9.75
N PRO A 82 -4.80 6.81 10.28
CA PRO A 82 -5.26 7.25 11.60
C PRO A 82 -4.30 6.87 12.72
N ALA A 83 -3.70 5.68 12.66
CA ALA A 83 -2.76 5.20 13.67
C ALA A 83 -1.77 4.22 13.04
N ILE A 84 -0.49 4.51 13.15
CA ILE A 84 0.57 3.61 12.66
C ILE A 84 0.51 2.27 13.39
N ALA A 85 0.19 2.26 14.68
CA ALA A 85 0.08 1.02 15.45
C ALA A 85 -1.00 0.07 14.90
N GLU A 86 -2.15 0.61 14.49
CA GLU A 86 -3.21 -0.19 13.88
C GLU A 86 -2.80 -0.68 12.49
N ALA A 87 -2.16 0.19 11.71
CA ALA A 87 -1.64 -0.18 10.40
C ALA A 87 -0.62 -1.32 10.50
N ALA A 88 0.21 -1.30 11.55
CA ALA A 88 1.22 -2.34 11.79
C ALA A 88 0.58 -3.70 12.04
N ILE A 89 -0.49 -3.75 12.82
CA ILE A 89 -1.23 -4.98 13.09
C ILE A 89 -1.82 -5.54 11.79
N ALA A 90 -2.48 -4.69 11.00
CA ALA A 90 -3.08 -5.09 9.74
C ALA A 90 -2.02 -5.55 8.74
N ALA A 91 -0.91 -4.82 8.62
CA ALA A 91 0.16 -5.15 7.68
C ALA A 91 0.77 -6.52 7.99
N GLU A 92 1.07 -6.78 9.27
CA GLU A 92 1.65 -8.05 9.68
C GLU A 92 0.69 -9.22 9.43
N ALA A 93 -0.59 -9.03 9.70
CA ALA A 93 -1.61 -10.05 9.47
C ALA A 93 -1.75 -10.40 7.98
N LEU A 94 -1.42 -9.48 7.09
CA LEU A 94 -1.63 -9.61 5.65
C LEU A 94 -0.33 -9.83 4.86
N GLY A 95 0.73 -10.23 5.53
CA GLY A 95 1.98 -10.64 4.87
C GLY A 95 2.99 -9.52 4.59
N GLY A 96 2.73 -8.32 5.08
CA GLY A 96 3.68 -7.21 5.02
C GLY A 96 4.26 -6.91 6.41
N GLN A 97 4.79 -5.70 6.57
CA GLN A 97 5.43 -5.32 7.82
C GLN A 97 5.54 -3.81 7.92
N VAL A 98 5.32 -3.26 9.11
CA VAL A 98 5.69 -1.88 9.43
C VAL A 98 7.02 -1.93 10.18
N PHE A 99 8.02 -1.19 9.70
CA PHE A 99 9.36 -1.19 10.30
C PHE A 99 9.39 -0.32 11.56
N ASP A 100 10.29 -0.65 12.49
CA ASP A 100 10.33 -0.04 13.83
C ASP A 100 10.85 1.39 13.81
N GLU A 101 11.70 1.74 12.85
CA GLU A 101 12.32 3.05 12.79
C GLU A 101 11.28 4.15 12.59
N ARG A 102 11.43 5.24 13.36
CA ARG A 102 10.48 6.35 13.34
C ARG A 102 11.21 7.67 13.13
N TRP A 103 10.53 8.56 12.42
CA TRP A 103 10.96 9.94 12.24
C TRP A 103 9.79 10.86 12.55
N GLN A 104 10.08 12.16 12.67
CA GLN A 104 9.04 13.17 12.81
C GLN A 104 9.20 14.23 11.73
N GLY A 105 8.08 14.59 11.10
CA GLY A 105 7.92 15.81 10.33
C GLY A 105 7.18 16.85 11.16
N PRO A 106 6.84 18.00 10.56
CA PRO A 106 6.09 19.05 11.28
C PRO A 106 4.66 18.57 11.61
N GLY A 107 4.43 18.19 12.85
CA GLY A 107 3.11 17.75 13.33
C GLY A 107 2.71 16.34 12.95
N PHE A 108 3.64 15.50 12.52
CA PHE A 108 3.32 14.11 12.19
C PHE A 108 4.51 13.16 12.44
N ALA A 109 4.17 11.91 12.74
CA ALA A 109 5.13 10.82 12.83
C ALA A 109 5.22 10.12 11.49
N VAL A 110 6.39 9.55 11.19
CA VAL A 110 6.69 8.90 9.90
C VAL A 110 7.36 7.56 10.15
N CYS A 111 6.98 6.56 9.38
CA CYS A 111 7.70 5.29 9.33
C CYS A 111 7.64 4.71 7.92
N ASN A 112 8.47 3.70 7.68
CA ASN A 112 8.39 2.92 6.45
C ASN A 112 7.68 1.60 6.74
N ALA A 113 7.08 1.04 5.69
CA ALA A 113 6.42 -0.25 5.73
C ALA A 113 6.65 -0.94 4.40
N MET A 114 6.40 -2.23 4.33
CA MET A 114 6.37 -2.95 3.06
C MET A 114 5.06 -3.72 2.94
N ASP A 115 4.58 -3.83 1.71
CA ASP A 115 3.39 -4.63 1.42
C ASP A 115 3.75 -6.12 1.28
N CYS A 116 2.78 -6.95 0.93
CA CYS A 116 2.98 -8.39 0.85
C CYS A 116 3.85 -8.85 -0.32
N GLU A 117 4.25 -7.93 -1.20
CA GLU A 117 5.22 -8.22 -2.26
C GLU A 117 6.55 -7.47 -2.07
N GLY A 118 6.73 -6.82 -0.92
CA GLY A 118 7.97 -6.17 -0.57
C GLY A 118 8.09 -4.73 -1.05
N ASN A 119 7.06 -4.15 -1.66
CA ASN A 119 7.10 -2.75 -2.05
C ASN A 119 7.12 -1.86 -0.81
N VAL A 120 8.06 -0.91 -0.76
CA VAL A 120 8.21 -0.03 0.39
C VAL A 120 7.32 1.19 0.24
N ILE A 121 6.56 1.47 1.30
CA ILE A 121 5.70 2.64 1.40
C ILE A 121 6.07 3.41 2.66
N GLN A 122 5.63 4.66 2.74
CA GLN A 122 5.78 5.49 3.92
C GLN A 122 4.42 5.74 4.55
N LEU A 123 4.31 5.52 5.84
CA LEU A 123 3.11 5.82 6.61
C LEU A 123 3.36 7.05 7.47
N ARG A 124 2.34 7.90 7.55
CA ARG A 124 2.34 9.10 8.38
C ARG A 124 1.15 9.07 9.32
N GLU A 125 1.33 9.61 10.50
CA GLU A 125 0.26 9.75 11.48
C GLU A 125 0.31 11.16 12.05
N SER A 126 -0.83 11.84 12.08
CA SER A 126 -0.92 13.19 12.63
C SER A 126 -0.64 13.17 14.13
N LEU A 127 0.22 14.06 14.59
CA LEU A 127 0.46 14.32 16.01
C LEU A 127 -0.34 15.52 16.51
N LEU A 128 -1.12 16.15 15.63
CA LEU A 128 -1.95 17.29 15.98
C LEU A 128 -3.23 16.80 16.66
N ALA A 129 -3.71 17.56 17.65
CA ALA A 129 -4.96 17.25 18.30
C ALA A 129 -6.12 17.42 17.31
N ASP A 130 -7.10 16.51 17.37
CA ASP A 130 -8.33 16.66 16.60
C ASP A 130 -9.11 17.87 17.12
N GLU A 131 -9.64 18.65 16.19
CA GLU A 131 -10.46 19.81 16.51
C GLU A 131 -11.94 19.53 16.33
#